data_0eab4a134e20b4c7b1158d3dcf8f7946
#
_entry.id   0eab4a134e20b4c7b1158d3dcf8f7946
#
_cell.length_a   1.000
_cell.length_b   1.000
_cell.length_c   1.000
_cell.angle_alpha   90.00
_cell.angle_beta   90.00
_cell.angle_gamma   90.00
#
_symmetry.space_group_name_H-M   'P 1'
#
loop_
_entity.id
_entity.type
_entity.pdbx_description
1 polymer ?
#
loop_
_entity_poly.entity_id
_entity_poly.type
_entity_poly.pdbx_seq_one_letter_code
_entity_poly.pdbx_strand_id
1 'polypeptide(L)'
;MKRDEFDHVLRAAAHALGQRDFLVIGTAALLGSYPEESLPERATRSREADLAPFDDPDGDKSMLLEGALDLGSQFEKTFTYYADGVDFRSGVAPYGWRNRLVKYRSPASEPGVGWCLEPYDLAATKICVGRAKDFEFVGALLDAGVIGKSNLMARISLMPKDRITPAQIDRAIRWLDGRQPR
;
A
#
# COMPACT_ATOMS: atom_id res chain seq x y z
N MET A 1 -7.10 7.51 3.24
CA MET A 1 -6.27 8.13 4.29
C MET A 1 -5.70 9.43 3.75
N LYS A 2 -5.78 10.49 4.52
CA LYS A 2 -5.19 11.78 4.21
C LYS A 2 -3.72 11.81 4.62
N ARG A 3 -2.99 12.82 4.18
CA ARG A 3 -1.56 12.95 4.46
C ARG A 3 -1.26 13.16 5.94
N ASP A 4 -2.01 14.03 6.61
CA ASP A 4 -1.87 14.30 8.05
C ASP A 4 -2.21 13.07 8.91
N GLU A 5 -3.20 12.28 8.49
CA GLU A 5 -3.55 11.00 9.11
C GLU A 5 -2.41 9.99 8.94
N PHE A 6 -1.81 9.91 7.74
CA PHE A 6 -0.68 9.03 7.46
C PHE A 6 0.57 9.40 8.27
N ASP A 7 0.87 10.69 8.36
CA ASP A 7 1.96 11.20 9.21
C ASP A 7 1.76 10.79 10.68
N HIS A 8 0.54 10.95 11.18
CA HIS A 8 0.22 10.58 12.56
C HIS A 8 0.32 9.06 12.78
N VAL A 9 -0.16 8.25 11.85
CA VAL A 9 -0.05 6.78 11.92
C VAL A 9 1.41 6.35 11.98
N LEU A 10 2.28 6.87 11.10
CA LEU A 10 3.72 6.54 11.10
C LEU A 10 4.39 6.94 12.41
N ARG A 11 4.07 8.12 12.94
CA ARG A 11 4.59 8.58 14.23
C ARG A 11 4.12 7.69 15.38
N ALA A 12 2.84 7.34 15.43
CA ALA A 12 2.27 6.49 16.46
C ALA A 12 2.87 5.07 16.40
N ALA A 13 3.00 4.48 15.21
CA ALA A 13 3.64 3.17 15.01
C ALA A 13 5.10 3.17 15.50
N ALA A 14 5.84 4.23 15.19
CA ALA A 14 7.23 4.36 15.63
C ALA A 14 7.36 4.42 17.16
N HIS A 15 6.45 5.11 17.83
CA HIS A 15 6.43 5.15 19.29
C HIS A 15 5.98 3.82 19.90
N ALA A 16 4.97 3.18 19.33
CA ALA A 16 4.44 1.90 19.84
C ALA A 16 5.50 0.78 19.80
N LEU A 17 6.31 0.73 18.76
CA LEU A 17 7.32 -0.32 18.58
C LEU A 17 8.76 0.09 18.95
N GLY A 18 9.02 1.37 19.25
CA GLY A 18 10.38 1.86 19.47
C GLY A 18 11.27 1.71 18.22
N GLN A 19 10.70 1.65 17.01
CA GLN A 19 11.44 1.57 15.75
C GLN A 19 10.97 2.62 14.76
N ARG A 20 11.81 2.92 13.76
CA ARG A 20 11.55 4.06 12.85
C ARG A 20 10.98 3.64 11.51
N ASP A 21 11.45 2.55 10.95
CA ASP A 21 11.25 2.19 9.56
C ASP A 21 10.14 1.15 9.40
N PHE A 22 9.16 1.46 8.55
CA PHE A 22 8.01 0.60 8.23
C PHE A 22 7.85 0.47 6.72
N LEU A 23 7.64 -0.75 6.25
CA LEU A 23 7.15 -0.98 4.91
C LEU A 23 5.66 -0.61 4.85
N VAL A 24 5.25 0.18 3.86
CA VAL A 24 3.87 0.58 3.63
C VAL A 24 3.38 -0.06 2.33
N ILE A 25 2.36 -0.93 2.41
CA ILE A 25 1.95 -1.79 1.28
C ILE A 25 0.52 -1.57 0.79
N GLY A 26 -0.32 -0.93 1.57
CA GLY A 26 -1.70 -0.60 1.20
C GLY A 26 -1.85 0.66 0.37
N THR A 27 -3.08 1.14 0.27
CA THR A 27 -3.40 2.34 -0.53
C THR A 27 -2.68 3.60 -0.03
N ALA A 28 -2.39 3.68 1.27
CA ALA A 28 -1.63 4.77 1.87
C ALA A 28 -0.21 4.92 1.30
N ALA A 29 0.36 3.85 0.70
CA ALA A 29 1.67 3.90 0.04
C ALA A 29 1.75 4.94 -1.09
N LEU A 30 0.62 5.27 -1.74
CA LEU A 30 0.57 6.31 -2.78
C LEU A 30 0.99 7.69 -2.25
N LEU A 31 0.76 7.97 -0.98
CA LEU A 31 1.16 9.23 -0.34
C LEU A 31 2.69 9.40 -0.26
N GLY A 32 3.44 8.32 -0.41
CA GLY A 32 4.90 8.39 -0.56
C GLY A 32 5.37 8.93 -1.91
N SER A 33 4.53 8.81 -2.95
CA SER A 33 4.90 9.17 -4.33
C SER A 33 4.17 10.40 -4.85
N TYR A 34 2.98 10.70 -4.34
CA TYR A 34 2.12 11.76 -4.87
C TYR A 34 1.60 12.66 -3.75
N PRO A 35 1.44 13.97 -4.01
CA PRO A 35 0.68 14.84 -3.14
C PRO A 35 -0.79 14.38 -3.09
N GLU A 36 -1.44 14.52 -1.94
CA GLU A 36 -2.80 14.03 -1.70
C GLU A 36 -3.80 14.58 -2.72
N GLU A 37 -3.71 15.86 -3.03
CA GLU A 37 -4.59 16.58 -3.96
C GLU A 37 -4.50 16.09 -5.41
N SER A 38 -3.44 15.39 -5.77
CA SER A 38 -3.27 14.78 -7.10
C SER A 38 -3.86 13.38 -7.22
N LEU A 39 -4.27 12.78 -6.08
CA LEU A 39 -4.83 11.45 -6.04
C LEU A 39 -6.36 11.48 -6.20
N PRO A 40 -6.96 10.54 -6.95
CA PRO A 40 -8.40 10.44 -7.00
C PRO A 40 -8.98 10.06 -5.62
N GLU A 41 -10.17 10.58 -5.29
CA GLU A 41 -10.85 10.31 -4.02
C GLU A 41 -10.89 8.82 -3.65
N ARG A 42 -11.05 7.93 -4.65
CA ARG A 42 -11.05 6.49 -4.44
C ARG A 42 -9.74 5.98 -3.84
N ALA A 43 -8.60 6.60 -4.15
CA ALA A 43 -7.30 6.22 -3.64
C ALA A 43 -7.06 6.68 -2.19
N THR A 44 -7.71 7.77 -1.76
CA THR A 44 -7.55 8.35 -0.42
C THR A 44 -8.68 8.00 0.55
N ARG A 45 -9.72 7.29 0.09
CA ARG A 45 -10.89 6.94 0.89
C ARG A 45 -10.61 5.96 2.04
N SER A 46 -9.56 5.14 1.95
CA SER A 46 -9.22 4.20 3.03
C SER A 46 -8.87 4.96 4.31
N ARG A 47 -9.33 4.44 5.44
CA ARG A 47 -8.95 4.89 6.79
C ARG A 47 -7.79 4.09 7.36
N GLU A 48 -7.29 3.12 6.61
CA GLU A 48 -6.32 2.10 6.99
C GLU A 48 -4.96 2.37 6.32
N ALA A 49 -3.88 2.18 7.08
CA ALA A 49 -2.52 2.05 6.57
C ALA A 49 -1.98 0.66 6.91
N ASP A 50 -1.64 -0.11 5.88
CA ASP A 50 -1.02 -1.43 6.06
C ASP A 50 0.49 -1.23 6.30
N LEU A 51 0.95 -1.48 7.53
CA LEU A 51 2.33 -1.30 7.96
C LEU A 51 2.99 -2.64 8.31
N ALA A 52 4.15 -2.91 7.72
CA ALA A 52 4.96 -4.07 8.08
C ALA A 52 6.31 -3.63 8.67
N PRO A 53 6.67 -4.09 9.87
CA PRO A 53 8.02 -3.93 10.40
C PRO A 53 9.03 -4.71 9.55
N PHE A 54 10.22 -4.13 9.26
CA PHE A 54 11.23 -4.82 8.45
C PHE A 54 11.89 -6.01 9.14
N ASP A 55 12.07 -5.93 10.46
CA ASP A 55 12.70 -6.95 11.28
C ASP A 55 11.66 -7.55 12.23
N ASP A 56 10.85 -8.44 11.69
CA ASP A 56 9.76 -9.12 12.40
C ASP A 56 9.67 -10.60 12.01
N PRO A 57 10.70 -11.41 12.33
CA PRO A 57 10.75 -12.80 11.89
C PRO A 57 9.65 -13.67 12.48
N ASP A 58 9.17 -13.35 13.67
CA ASP A 58 8.15 -14.12 14.39
C ASP A 58 6.75 -13.51 14.32
N GLY A 59 6.62 -12.28 13.80
CA GLY A 59 5.34 -11.57 13.69
C GLY A 59 4.94 -10.81 14.96
N ASP A 60 5.80 -10.78 15.97
CA ASP A 60 5.50 -10.14 17.27
C ASP A 60 5.27 -8.63 17.15
N LYS A 61 6.06 -7.97 16.30
CA LYS A 61 5.92 -6.53 16.08
C LYS A 61 4.65 -6.18 15.32
N SER A 62 4.30 -6.96 14.31
CA SER A 62 3.03 -6.82 13.58
C SER A 62 1.85 -6.99 14.53
N MET A 63 1.90 -7.98 15.41
CA MET A 63 0.86 -8.23 16.43
C MET A 63 0.78 -7.09 17.45
N LEU A 64 1.90 -6.51 17.87
CA LEU A 64 1.91 -5.33 18.74
C LEU A 64 1.29 -4.11 18.06
N LEU A 65 1.54 -3.90 16.76
CA LEU A 65 0.89 -2.84 15.98
C LEU A 65 -0.61 -3.03 15.92
N GLU A 66 -1.08 -4.25 15.62
CA GLU A 66 -2.51 -4.60 15.65
C GLU A 66 -3.11 -4.24 17.01
N GLY A 67 -2.54 -4.69 18.11
CA GLY A 67 -3.06 -4.39 19.43
C GLY A 67 -3.11 -2.89 19.77
N ALA A 68 -2.18 -2.11 19.24
CA ALA A 68 -2.05 -0.69 19.57
C ALA A 68 -2.85 0.24 18.64
N LEU A 69 -2.89 -0.03 17.34
CA LEU A 69 -3.32 0.94 16.32
C LEU A 69 -4.42 0.43 15.38
N ASP A 70 -4.80 -0.85 15.41
CA ASP A 70 -5.74 -1.44 14.48
C ASP A 70 -7.21 -1.04 14.74
N LEU A 71 -8.08 -1.51 13.85
CA LEU A 71 -9.53 -1.36 13.94
C LEU A 71 -10.06 -1.87 15.28
N GLY A 72 -10.79 -1.02 15.99
CA GLY A 72 -11.31 -1.30 17.33
C GLY A 72 -10.34 -0.94 18.48
N SER A 73 -9.11 -0.56 18.20
CA SER A 73 -8.17 -0.04 19.19
C SER A 73 -8.63 1.30 19.79
N GLN A 74 -8.00 1.72 20.90
CA GLN A 74 -8.24 3.06 21.45
C GLN A 74 -7.78 4.16 20.48
N PHE A 75 -6.76 3.89 19.67
CA PHE A 75 -6.27 4.80 18.63
C PHE A 75 -7.37 5.04 17.58
N GLU A 76 -7.91 3.98 16.99
CA GLU A 76 -8.99 4.10 15.99
C GLU A 76 -10.23 4.79 16.55
N LYS A 77 -10.65 4.45 17.75
CA LYS A 77 -11.80 5.10 18.41
C LYS A 77 -11.60 6.60 18.64
N THR A 78 -10.35 7.03 18.85
CA THR A 78 -10.03 8.44 19.09
C THR A 78 -9.88 9.22 17.78
N PHE A 79 -9.20 8.65 16.79
CA PHE A 79 -8.77 9.37 15.59
C PHE A 79 -9.55 8.98 14.32
N THR A 80 -10.37 7.92 14.36
CA THR A 80 -11.21 7.45 13.24
C THR A 80 -10.45 6.86 12.04
N TYR A 81 -9.14 6.72 12.10
CA TYR A 81 -8.27 6.00 11.18
C TYR A 81 -7.32 5.11 11.99
N TYR A 82 -6.65 4.17 11.31
CA TYR A 82 -5.88 3.14 11.98
C TYR A 82 -4.73 2.60 11.14
N ALA A 83 -3.84 1.82 11.77
CA ALA A 83 -2.82 1.03 11.09
C ALA A 83 -3.10 -0.46 11.30
N ASP A 84 -3.03 -1.21 10.20
CA ASP A 84 -3.06 -2.67 10.23
C ASP A 84 -1.61 -3.19 10.24
N GLY A 85 -1.27 -3.96 11.26
CA GLY A 85 0.03 -4.61 11.36
C GLY A 85 0.06 -5.84 10.46
N VAL A 86 0.85 -5.79 9.38
CA VAL A 86 0.86 -6.87 8.38
C VAL A 86 2.19 -7.61 8.32
N ASP A 87 2.11 -8.94 8.21
CA ASP A 87 3.27 -9.77 7.89
C ASP A 87 3.49 -9.81 6.38
N PHE A 88 4.48 -9.07 5.90
CA PHE A 88 4.79 -9.02 4.48
C PHE A 88 5.43 -10.31 3.93
N ARG A 89 5.84 -11.26 4.73
CA ARG A 89 6.36 -12.56 4.25
C ARG A 89 5.32 -13.32 3.43
N SER A 90 4.04 -13.17 3.78
CA SER A 90 2.92 -13.72 3.02
C SER A 90 2.49 -12.83 1.83
N GLY A 91 2.98 -11.61 1.75
CA GLY A 91 2.64 -10.65 0.71
C GLY A 91 3.20 -11.03 -0.66
N VAL A 92 2.62 -10.45 -1.69
CA VAL A 92 3.02 -10.63 -3.09
C VAL A 92 3.33 -9.27 -3.67
N ALA A 93 4.48 -9.14 -4.35
CA ALA A 93 4.84 -7.95 -5.11
C ALA A 93 5.72 -8.32 -6.32
N PRO A 94 5.77 -7.49 -7.36
CA PRO A 94 6.59 -7.73 -8.55
C PRO A 94 8.08 -7.89 -8.22
N TYR A 95 8.80 -8.76 -8.91
CA TYR A 95 10.25 -8.93 -8.69
C TYR A 95 10.99 -7.60 -8.70
N GLY A 96 11.92 -7.44 -7.74
CA GLY A 96 12.73 -6.23 -7.55
C GLY A 96 12.02 -5.06 -6.86
N TRP A 97 10.83 -5.25 -6.32
CA TRP A 97 10.06 -4.21 -5.62
C TRP A 97 10.83 -3.51 -4.49
N ARG A 98 11.69 -4.23 -3.77
CA ARG A 98 12.49 -3.64 -2.68
C ARG A 98 13.41 -2.50 -3.15
N ASN A 99 13.92 -2.60 -4.38
CA ASN A 99 14.78 -1.57 -4.97
C ASN A 99 14.01 -0.35 -5.49
N ARG A 100 12.68 -0.44 -5.51
CA ARG A 100 11.77 0.61 -6.00
C ARG A 100 10.97 1.26 -4.89
N LEU A 101 11.17 0.86 -3.64
CA LEU A 101 10.50 1.48 -2.50
C LEU A 101 10.75 3.00 -2.48
N VAL A 102 9.69 3.75 -2.24
CA VAL A 102 9.74 5.20 -2.12
C VAL A 102 9.80 5.56 -0.64
N LYS A 103 10.89 6.20 -0.26
CA LYS A 103 11.07 6.66 1.13
C LYS A 103 10.20 7.89 1.39
N TYR A 104 9.33 7.80 2.37
CA TYR A 104 8.52 8.89 2.88
C TYR A 104 8.95 9.30 4.29
N ARG A 105 9.11 10.59 4.50
CA ARG A 105 9.40 11.20 5.79
C ARG A 105 8.93 12.64 5.78
N SER A 106 8.30 13.08 6.85
CA SER A 106 7.92 14.47 7.09
C SER A 106 8.26 14.88 8.53
N PRO A 107 8.33 16.16 8.85
CA PRO A 107 8.45 16.60 10.25
C PRO A 107 7.29 16.11 11.14
N ALA A 108 6.09 15.94 10.56
CA ALA A 108 4.90 15.48 11.28
C ALA A 108 4.88 13.96 11.49
N SER A 109 5.59 13.17 10.65
CA SER A 109 5.71 11.72 10.82
C SER A 109 6.82 11.30 11.78
N GLU A 110 7.75 12.18 12.11
CA GLU A 110 8.91 11.83 12.96
C GLU A 110 8.51 11.25 14.32
N PRO A 111 9.21 10.18 14.79
CA PRO A 111 10.40 9.56 14.19
C PRO A 111 10.11 8.52 13.11
N GLY A 112 8.84 8.29 12.73
CA GLY A 112 8.43 7.27 11.77
C GLY A 112 8.83 7.59 10.34
N VAL A 113 9.29 6.56 9.62
CA VAL A 113 9.67 6.59 8.20
C VAL A 113 8.91 5.50 7.47
N GLY A 114 8.16 5.87 6.43
CA GLY A 114 7.49 4.94 5.54
C GLY A 114 8.36 4.57 4.34
N TRP A 115 8.53 3.28 4.08
CA TRP A 115 9.07 2.75 2.83
C TRP A 115 7.91 2.23 2.00
N CYS A 116 7.37 3.11 1.17
CA CYS A 116 6.12 2.90 0.45
C CYS A 116 6.34 2.06 -0.81
N LEU A 117 5.44 1.10 -1.08
CA LEU A 117 5.40 0.44 -2.38
C LEU A 117 5.24 1.50 -3.48
N GLU A 118 6.07 1.36 -4.51
CA GLU A 118 5.98 2.20 -5.70
C GLU A 118 4.61 2.00 -6.37
N PRO A 119 3.98 3.05 -6.93
CA PRO A 119 2.58 3.00 -7.42
C PRO A 119 2.27 1.88 -8.40
N TYR A 120 3.18 1.55 -9.33
CA TYR A 120 2.97 0.44 -10.27
C TYR A 120 3.13 -0.92 -9.60
N ASP A 121 4.01 -1.07 -8.60
CA ASP A 121 4.13 -2.30 -7.81
C ASP A 121 2.86 -2.55 -7.01
N LEU A 122 2.33 -1.51 -6.37
CA LEU A 122 1.06 -1.56 -5.65
C LEU A 122 -0.10 -1.92 -6.59
N ALA A 123 -0.22 -1.23 -7.73
CA ALA A 123 -1.29 -1.47 -8.69
C ALA A 123 -1.23 -2.88 -9.29
N ALA A 124 -0.02 -3.37 -9.66
CA ALA A 124 0.17 -4.73 -10.17
C ALA A 124 -0.21 -5.80 -9.13
N THR A 125 0.19 -5.61 -7.87
CA THR A 125 -0.20 -6.49 -6.78
C THR A 125 -1.72 -6.55 -6.64
N LYS A 126 -2.37 -5.40 -6.54
CA LYS A 126 -3.82 -5.31 -6.34
C LYS A 126 -4.61 -5.93 -7.48
N ILE A 127 -4.26 -5.62 -8.74
CA ILE A 127 -5.01 -6.12 -9.89
C ILE A 127 -4.81 -7.63 -10.12
N CYS A 128 -3.63 -8.18 -9.77
CA CYS A 128 -3.39 -9.62 -9.86
C CYS A 128 -4.09 -10.39 -8.73
N VAL A 129 -4.14 -9.86 -7.49
CA VAL A 129 -4.99 -10.40 -6.42
C VAL A 129 -6.46 -10.33 -6.84
N GLY A 130 -6.91 -9.19 -7.35
CA GLY A 130 -8.11 -9.03 -8.17
C GLY A 130 -9.43 -9.14 -7.41
N ARG A 131 -9.53 -8.56 -6.21
CA ARG A 131 -10.80 -8.31 -5.54
C ARG A 131 -11.54 -7.18 -6.27
N ALA A 132 -12.87 -7.13 -6.18
CA ALA A 132 -13.67 -6.08 -6.83
C ALA A 132 -13.15 -4.66 -6.51
N LYS A 133 -12.88 -4.39 -5.24
CA LYS A 133 -12.31 -3.11 -4.77
C LYS A 133 -10.94 -2.78 -5.36
N ASP A 134 -10.14 -3.80 -5.70
CA ASP A 134 -8.80 -3.62 -6.28
C ASP A 134 -8.89 -3.16 -7.73
N PHE A 135 -9.82 -3.71 -8.51
CA PHE A 135 -10.11 -3.24 -9.88
C PHE A 135 -10.62 -1.80 -9.91
N GLU A 136 -11.52 -1.44 -8.99
CA GLU A 136 -12.02 -0.08 -8.86
C GLU A 136 -10.90 0.90 -8.50
N PHE A 137 -10.02 0.52 -7.58
CA PHE A 137 -8.88 1.32 -7.16
C PHE A 137 -7.91 1.57 -8.33
N VAL A 138 -7.45 0.50 -8.99
CA VAL A 138 -6.52 0.60 -10.12
C VAL A 138 -7.16 1.36 -11.29
N GLY A 139 -8.47 1.14 -11.51
CA GLY A 139 -9.23 1.89 -12.50
C GLY A 139 -9.23 3.39 -12.25
N ALA A 140 -9.45 3.82 -11.02
CA ALA A 140 -9.42 5.24 -10.66
C ALA A 140 -8.05 5.88 -10.88
N LEU A 141 -6.95 5.14 -10.61
CA LEU A 141 -5.59 5.63 -10.87
C LEU A 141 -5.30 5.80 -12.36
N LEU A 142 -5.77 4.86 -13.19
CA LEU A 142 -5.64 4.95 -14.65
C LEU A 142 -6.46 6.10 -15.22
N ASP A 143 -7.70 6.25 -14.78
CA ASP A 143 -8.62 7.30 -15.25
C ASP A 143 -8.13 8.71 -14.87
N ALA A 144 -7.48 8.83 -13.72
CA ALA A 144 -6.86 10.08 -13.26
C ALA A 144 -5.47 10.34 -13.88
N GLY A 145 -4.93 9.42 -14.68
CA GLY A 145 -3.60 9.56 -15.26
C GLY A 145 -2.44 9.43 -14.24
N VAL A 146 -2.72 8.96 -13.02
CA VAL A 146 -1.70 8.74 -11.97
C VAL A 146 -0.74 7.63 -12.38
N ILE A 147 -1.26 6.59 -13.05
CA ILE A 147 -0.47 5.51 -13.63
C ILE A 147 -0.88 5.28 -15.10
N GLY A 148 0.06 4.80 -15.91
CA GLY A 148 -0.18 4.47 -17.32
C GLY A 148 -0.31 2.97 -17.57
N LYS A 149 -1.20 2.57 -18.50
CA LYS A 149 -1.50 1.17 -18.85
C LYS A 149 -0.24 0.38 -19.24
N SER A 150 0.60 0.94 -20.13
CA SER A 150 1.80 0.25 -20.64
C SER A 150 2.79 -0.11 -19.53
N ASN A 151 3.06 0.83 -18.62
CA ASN A 151 3.95 0.61 -17.48
C ASN A 151 3.35 -0.38 -16.48
N LEU A 152 2.03 -0.35 -16.28
CA LEU A 152 1.36 -1.31 -15.43
C LEU A 152 1.44 -2.73 -16.01
N MET A 153 1.25 -2.90 -17.33
CA MET A 153 1.41 -4.19 -17.98
C MET A 153 2.84 -4.73 -17.86
N ALA A 154 3.85 -3.88 -18.06
CA ALA A 154 5.24 -4.25 -17.84
C ALA A 154 5.50 -4.69 -16.39
N ARG A 155 4.84 -4.04 -15.42
CA ARG A 155 4.98 -4.41 -14.01
C ARG A 155 4.28 -5.72 -13.67
N ILE A 156 3.11 -6.01 -14.26
CA ILE A 156 2.41 -7.29 -14.12
C ILE A 156 3.27 -8.46 -14.63
N SER A 157 4.06 -8.26 -15.68
CA SER A 157 4.96 -9.31 -16.18
C SER A 157 6.04 -9.74 -15.20
N LEU A 158 6.32 -8.90 -14.19
CA LEU A 158 7.27 -9.18 -13.11
C LEU A 158 6.62 -9.85 -11.88
N MET A 159 5.33 -10.18 -11.93
CA MET A 159 4.68 -10.87 -10.80
C MET A 159 5.23 -12.27 -10.60
N PRO A 160 5.47 -12.70 -9.35
CA PRO A 160 6.03 -14.02 -9.04
C PRO A 160 5.02 -15.12 -9.39
N LYS A 161 5.38 -15.99 -10.34
CA LYS A 161 4.52 -17.05 -10.88
C LYS A 161 4.29 -18.23 -9.93
N ASP A 162 5.07 -18.31 -8.88
CA ASP A 162 4.91 -19.25 -7.76
C ASP A 162 3.89 -18.77 -6.72
N ARG A 163 3.53 -17.48 -6.76
CA ARG A 163 2.61 -16.82 -5.81
C ARG A 163 1.32 -16.31 -6.46
N ILE A 164 1.37 -16.02 -7.76
CA ILE A 164 0.24 -15.55 -8.58
C ILE A 164 0.05 -16.53 -9.74
N THR A 165 -1.14 -17.07 -9.86
CA THR A 165 -1.46 -18.05 -10.92
C THR A 165 -1.51 -17.38 -12.30
N PRO A 166 -1.24 -18.15 -13.40
CA PRO A 166 -1.43 -17.64 -14.77
C PRO A 166 -2.84 -17.08 -15.00
N ALA A 167 -3.86 -17.71 -14.46
CA ALA A 167 -5.25 -17.27 -14.61
C ALA A 167 -5.51 -15.89 -13.96
N GLN A 168 -4.82 -15.58 -12.85
CA GLN A 168 -4.90 -14.25 -12.20
C GLN A 168 -4.22 -13.19 -13.07
N ILE A 169 -3.05 -13.50 -13.62
CA ILE A 169 -2.32 -12.61 -14.55
C ILE A 169 -3.17 -12.36 -15.80
N ASP A 170 -3.69 -13.40 -16.41
CA ASP A 170 -4.53 -13.29 -17.62
C ASP A 170 -5.81 -12.48 -17.37
N ARG A 171 -6.43 -12.64 -16.21
CA ARG A 171 -7.59 -11.83 -15.80
C ARG A 171 -7.22 -10.35 -15.70
N ALA A 172 -6.09 -10.03 -15.07
CA ALA A 172 -5.60 -8.66 -14.94
C ALA A 172 -5.32 -8.04 -16.31
N ILE A 173 -4.67 -8.76 -17.21
CA ILE A 173 -4.36 -8.31 -18.57
C ILE A 173 -5.65 -8.08 -19.36
N ARG A 174 -6.57 -9.05 -19.38
CA ARG A 174 -7.87 -8.90 -20.08
C ARG A 174 -8.67 -7.70 -19.58
N TRP A 175 -8.66 -7.47 -18.29
CA TRP A 175 -9.34 -6.30 -17.73
C TRP A 175 -8.71 -5.00 -18.20
N LEU A 176 -7.37 -4.93 -18.24
CA LEU A 176 -6.65 -3.75 -18.75
C LEU A 176 -6.90 -3.54 -20.25
N ASP A 177 -6.96 -4.62 -21.05
CA ASP A 177 -7.18 -4.54 -22.50
C ASP A 177 -8.60 -4.09 -22.84
N GLY A 178 -9.57 -4.47 -22.03
CA GLY A 178 -10.95 -4.00 -22.17
C GLY A 178 -11.18 -2.53 -21.80
N ARG A 179 -10.19 -1.85 -21.19
CA ARG A 179 -10.28 -0.42 -20.89
C ARG A 179 -9.81 0.41 -22.07
N GLN A 180 -10.70 1.24 -22.60
CA GLN A 180 -10.31 2.25 -23.57
C GLN A 180 -9.57 3.39 -22.87
N PRO A 181 -8.51 3.97 -23.47
CA PRO A 181 -7.92 5.20 -22.97
C PRO A 181 -9.01 6.31 -22.99
N ARG A 182 -9.14 7.02 -21.90
CA ARG A 182 -9.91 8.26 -21.87
C ARG A 182 -9.10 9.41 -22.38
#